data_7d78951d476de9ffa364fa7fdf8123d4
#
_entry.id   7d78951d476de9ffa364fa7fdf8123d4
#
_cell.length_a   1.000
_cell.length_b   1.000
_cell.length_c   1.000
_cell.angle_alpha   90.00
_cell.angle_beta   90.00
_cell.angle_gamma   90.00
#
_symmetry.space_group_name_H-M   'P 1'
#
loop_
_entity.id
_entity.type
_entity.pdbx_description
1 polymer ?
#
loop_
_entity_poly.entity_id
_entity_poly.type
_entity_poly.pdbx_seq_one_letter_code
_entity_poly.pdbx_strand_id
1 'polypeptide(L)'
;MVLLGFNLPEAECDGLLGFSIHRTDHTENEAYFLEAMKAFAETDPGFPAGSTYSTADHPIQSFQWADYTAKPGHSYTYTVTARKGTPAALTDFAEVSVTITTESPEGGDQDIYFNRGVAASQAYVRRFGNRAPNLVQNNQAFIWLSRGIYEAMSAFMRPAEPKRYTFLIAAYEFHYRPFLDVVRAAANQSDVKIIYDARNDPSGDPEKPSLTDKNRTAVAEAALGDVSRERRANKSYISHNKFIVRSKDGVPEAVWTGGTNFSEGGIFGHSNVAHVVEDSAVAAKFKDYWMLLAQDPTNSTLKPQVSALTPIPPGKPPAGTTVLFSPRQGLALLQWYADIARGAQAGLFMTFAFGMNDLWKDVYRTAAAPLRFALMEAKTRAMENGPEKEAEERAIDDLRRLRQNVFAIGAFIRTNQFDGWVKERLTGLNSNVRYVHNKFMLVDPLGDEPLVIAGSANFSEASTDQNDENMLIVKGNRRVTDIYLGEFMRLYSHHAFRESLTFANANRDPKPLRTDDWWRDYFGGSARSLRREFFA
;
A
#
# COMPACT_ATOMS: atom_id res chain seq x y z
N MET A 1 1.05 8.09 10.20
CA MET A 1 2.48 8.38 9.94
C MET A 1 2.59 9.82 9.49
N VAL A 2 3.63 10.52 9.93
CA VAL A 2 4.00 11.84 9.40
C VAL A 2 5.31 11.71 8.64
N LEU A 3 5.36 12.24 7.42
CA LEU A 3 6.57 12.34 6.62
C LEU A 3 7.07 13.80 6.70
N LEU A 4 8.28 13.96 7.18
CA LEU A 4 8.95 15.26 7.27
C LEU A 4 10.01 15.36 6.17
N GLY A 5 9.93 16.40 5.36
CA GLY A 5 11.00 16.89 4.50
C GLY A 5 11.52 18.21 5.04
N PHE A 6 12.81 18.39 5.07
CA PHE A 6 13.42 19.63 5.54
C PHE A 6 14.71 19.93 4.77
N ASN A 7 15.10 21.18 4.76
CA ASN A 7 16.24 21.65 3.99
C ASN A 7 17.17 22.54 4.85
N LEU A 8 18.44 22.56 4.45
CA LEU A 8 19.44 23.51 4.91
C LEU A 8 20.26 23.91 3.65
N PRO A 9 20.55 25.19 3.42
CA PRO A 9 21.40 25.59 2.30
C PRO A 9 22.74 24.86 2.29
N GLU A 10 23.22 24.44 1.13
CA GLU A 10 24.47 23.69 1.00
C GLU A 10 25.65 24.39 1.67
N ALA A 11 25.74 25.72 1.52
CA ALA A 11 26.79 26.54 2.11
C ALA A 11 26.77 26.56 3.66
N GLU A 12 25.64 26.16 4.26
CA GLU A 12 25.47 26.11 5.71
C GLU A 12 25.68 24.70 6.28
N CYS A 13 25.92 23.69 5.44
CA CYS A 13 26.06 22.30 5.85
C CYS A 13 27.45 21.94 6.40
N ASP A 14 28.47 22.80 6.25
CA ASP A 14 29.79 22.50 6.80
C ASP A 14 29.73 22.27 8.33
N GLY A 15 30.28 21.14 8.78
CA GLY A 15 30.24 20.71 10.18
C GLY A 15 28.87 20.18 10.64
N LEU A 16 27.90 19.95 9.74
CA LEU A 16 26.61 19.39 10.08
C LEU A 16 26.73 17.92 10.50
N LEU A 17 26.41 17.62 11.74
CA LEU A 17 26.40 16.26 12.29
C LEU A 17 25.05 15.54 12.09
N GLY A 18 23.97 16.27 11.81
CA GLY A 18 22.65 15.75 11.55
C GLY A 18 21.55 16.67 12.05
N PHE A 19 20.33 16.13 12.16
CA PHE A 19 19.16 16.86 12.64
C PHE A 19 18.55 16.16 13.85
N SER A 20 18.26 16.89 14.92
CA SER A 20 17.37 16.41 15.98
C SER A 20 15.92 16.76 15.64
N ILE A 21 14.98 15.91 16.06
CA ILE A 21 13.55 16.13 15.84
C ILE A 21 12.84 15.99 17.18
N HIS A 22 12.31 17.10 17.67
CA HIS A 22 11.44 17.15 18.85
C HIS A 22 9.99 17.14 18.40
N ARG A 23 9.17 16.27 18.98
CA ARG A 23 7.73 16.18 18.71
C ARG A 23 6.94 16.56 19.95
N THR A 24 5.97 17.46 19.79
CA THR A 24 4.92 17.73 20.78
C THR A 24 3.59 17.19 20.24
N ASP A 25 2.96 16.29 20.96
CA ASP A 25 1.58 15.84 20.73
C ASP A 25 0.63 16.68 21.58
N HIS A 26 -0.09 17.59 20.95
CA HIS A 26 -1.03 18.48 21.64
C HIS A 26 -2.32 17.76 22.05
N THR A 27 -2.62 16.63 21.45
CA THR A 27 -3.83 15.85 21.73
C THR A 27 -3.66 15.01 22.99
N GLU A 28 -2.48 14.41 23.19
CA GLU A 28 -2.17 13.60 24.38
C GLU A 28 -1.31 14.34 25.41
N ASN A 29 -0.89 15.58 25.12
CA ASN A 29 -0.02 16.38 25.96
C ASN A 29 1.32 15.68 26.28
N GLU A 30 1.96 15.14 25.25
CA GLU A 30 3.27 14.47 25.30
C GLU A 30 4.31 15.25 24.48
N ALA A 31 5.54 15.31 24.97
CA ALA A 31 6.62 15.94 24.24
C ALA A 31 7.96 15.20 24.46
N TYR A 32 8.66 14.86 23.37
CA TYR A 32 9.95 14.19 23.44
C TYR A 32 10.70 14.26 22.10
N PHE A 33 12.01 14.02 22.13
CA PHE A 33 12.78 13.83 20.91
C PHE A 33 12.48 12.47 20.29
N LEU A 34 12.29 12.43 18.98
CA LEU A 34 12.13 11.18 18.25
C LEU A 34 13.39 10.33 18.36
N GLU A 35 13.21 9.02 18.20
CA GLU A 35 14.31 8.06 18.30
C GLU A 35 14.71 7.53 16.93
N ALA A 36 16.02 7.30 16.73
CA ALA A 36 16.62 6.69 15.56
C ALA A 36 17.47 5.46 15.96
N MET A 37 17.93 4.70 14.96
CA MET A 37 18.63 3.42 15.20
C MET A 37 20.16 3.54 15.18
N LYS A 38 20.73 4.71 14.90
CA LYS A 38 22.18 4.90 14.78
C LYS A 38 22.71 5.79 15.89
N ALA A 39 23.92 5.50 16.33
CA ALA A 39 24.68 6.30 17.29
C ALA A 39 26.05 6.68 16.73
N PHE A 40 26.69 7.69 17.34
CA PHE A 40 28.10 7.95 17.11
C PHE A 40 28.95 6.90 17.84
N ALA A 41 29.92 6.32 17.15
CA ALA A 41 30.84 5.34 17.76
C ALA A 41 31.70 5.92 18.89
N GLU A 42 31.88 7.23 18.89
CA GLU A 42 32.67 7.94 19.91
C GLU A 42 31.95 7.99 21.25
N THR A 43 30.66 8.13 21.27
CA THR A 43 29.83 8.25 22.48
C THR A 43 29.05 6.98 22.82
N ASP A 44 28.83 6.09 21.85
CA ASP A 44 28.25 4.75 22.05
C ASP A 44 28.88 3.73 21.08
N PRO A 45 29.99 3.08 21.44
CA PRO A 45 30.74 2.19 20.55
C PRO A 45 30.13 0.82 20.37
N GLY A 46 29.09 0.46 21.12
CA GLY A 46 28.57 -0.90 21.18
C GLY A 46 27.08 -1.05 20.90
N PHE A 47 26.46 -0.14 20.17
CA PHE A 47 24.99 -0.13 19.98
C PHE A 47 24.44 -1.48 19.52
N PRO A 48 23.71 -2.20 20.43
CA PRO A 48 23.21 -3.54 20.16
C PRO A 48 22.03 -3.52 19.18
N ALA A 49 21.78 -4.65 18.55
CA ALA A 49 20.67 -4.82 17.63
C ALA A 49 19.32 -4.45 18.27
N GLY A 50 18.58 -3.57 17.61
CA GLY A 50 17.26 -3.11 18.05
C GLY A 50 17.28 -1.98 19.06
N SER A 51 18.45 -1.45 19.41
CA SER A 51 18.57 -0.22 20.20
C SER A 51 18.05 0.99 19.45
N THR A 52 17.46 1.92 20.18
CA THR A 52 17.05 3.23 19.70
C THR A 52 17.71 4.31 20.52
N TYR A 53 17.96 5.45 19.90
CA TYR A 53 18.68 6.57 20.45
C TYR A 53 17.92 7.86 20.22
N SER A 54 17.86 8.71 21.23
CA SER A 54 17.29 10.06 21.09
C SER A 54 18.01 10.84 19.99
N THR A 55 17.26 11.47 19.11
CA THR A 55 17.82 12.35 18.08
C THR A 55 18.47 13.61 18.66
N ALA A 56 18.23 13.92 19.95
CA ALA A 56 18.94 14.98 20.65
C ALA A 56 20.44 14.69 20.76
N ASP A 57 20.80 13.42 21.06
CA ASP A 57 22.18 13.00 21.30
C ASP A 57 22.81 12.35 20.06
N HIS A 58 21.97 11.71 19.23
CA HIS A 58 22.38 11.00 18.01
C HIS A 58 21.50 11.44 16.84
N PRO A 59 21.82 12.59 16.20
CA PRO A 59 20.97 13.23 15.20
C PRO A 59 20.85 12.42 13.92
N ILE A 60 19.74 12.63 13.18
CA ILE A 60 19.43 11.94 11.94
C ILE A 60 20.28 12.50 10.80
N GLN A 61 20.98 11.65 10.07
CA GLN A 61 21.75 12.00 8.87
C GLN A 61 20.93 11.80 7.59
N SER A 62 19.86 12.56 7.47
CA SER A 62 18.95 12.58 6.32
C SER A 62 18.22 13.91 6.30
N PHE A 63 17.83 14.39 5.12
CA PHE A 63 16.94 15.54 4.94
C PHE A 63 15.46 15.12 4.87
N GLN A 64 15.17 13.89 5.24
CA GLN A 64 13.83 13.34 5.29
C GLN A 64 13.72 12.37 6.46
N TRP A 65 12.60 12.43 7.18
CA TRP A 65 12.29 11.51 8.27
C TRP A 65 10.83 11.10 8.25
N ALA A 66 10.54 9.89 8.69
CA ALA A 66 9.17 9.39 8.83
C ALA A 66 8.88 9.03 10.29
N ASP A 67 7.94 9.72 10.91
CA ASP A 67 7.39 9.35 12.22
C ASP A 67 6.28 8.32 12.05
N TYR A 68 6.62 7.05 12.27
CA TYR A 68 5.68 5.93 12.20
C TYR A 68 4.82 5.78 13.46
N THR A 69 5.10 6.55 14.52
CA THR A 69 4.39 6.50 15.80
C THR A 69 3.24 7.49 15.86
N ALA A 70 3.18 8.46 14.93
CA ALA A 70 2.10 9.43 14.83
C ALA A 70 0.75 8.73 14.64
N LYS A 71 -0.23 9.11 15.45
CA LYS A 71 -1.59 8.59 15.47
C LYS A 71 -2.49 9.39 14.54
N PRO A 72 -3.58 8.80 14.01
CA PRO A 72 -4.56 9.53 13.21
C PRO A 72 -5.35 10.56 14.03
N GLY A 73 -5.67 11.70 13.43
CA GLY A 73 -6.51 12.74 14.05
C GLY A 73 -5.83 13.50 15.19
N HIS A 74 -4.52 13.37 15.37
CA HIS A 74 -3.76 14.09 16.41
C HIS A 74 -3.13 15.36 15.86
N SER A 75 -3.02 16.38 16.71
CA SER A 75 -2.30 17.62 16.42
C SER A 75 -0.87 17.51 16.97
N TYR A 76 0.11 17.69 16.09
CA TYR A 76 1.53 17.61 16.41
C TYR A 76 2.26 18.88 16.02
N THR A 77 3.23 19.30 16.84
CA THR A 77 4.31 20.21 16.43
C THR A 77 5.61 19.42 16.34
N TYR A 78 6.26 19.49 15.19
CA TYR A 78 7.60 18.97 14.97
C TYR A 78 8.58 20.14 14.89
N THR A 79 9.61 20.10 15.72
CA THR A 79 10.73 21.03 15.71
C THR A 79 11.97 20.29 15.23
N VAL A 80 12.53 20.71 14.11
CA VAL A 80 13.73 20.14 13.50
C VAL A 80 14.88 21.11 13.71
N THR A 81 15.94 20.64 14.39
CA THR A 81 17.12 21.46 14.70
C THR A 81 18.37 20.86 14.05
N ALA A 82 19.07 21.64 13.23
CA ALA A 82 20.36 21.28 12.65
C ALA A 82 21.43 21.28 13.76
N ARG A 83 22.18 20.16 13.89
CA ARG A 83 23.17 19.95 14.96
C ARG A 83 24.57 20.00 14.39
N LYS A 84 25.43 20.81 15.01
CA LYS A 84 26.87 20.94 14.73
C LYS A 84 27.70 20.65 15.98
N GLY A 85 29.00 20.92 15.95
CA GLY A 85 29.90 20.69 17.08
C GLY A 85 30.66 19.37 16.98
N THR A 86 30.69 18.60 18.06
CA THR A 86 31.31 17.25 18.10
C THR A 86 30.30 16.23 18.64
N PRO A 87 30.48 14.91 18.42
CA PRO A 87 29.61 13.88 18.98
C PRO A 87 29.38 13.98 20.49
N ALA A 88 30.39 14.40 21.25
CA ALA A 88 30.31 14.58 22.70
C ALA A 88 29.76 15.95 23.14
N ALA A 89 29.70 16.93 22.22
CA ALA A 89 29.26 18.30 22.51
C ALA A 89 28.53 18.89 21.31
N LEU A 90 27.29 18.43 21.08
CA LEU A 90 26.44 18.94 20.02
C LEU A 90 25.93 20.36 20.33
N THR A 91 25.88 21.19 19.33
CA THR A 91 25.36 22.57 19.41
C THR A 91 24.25 22.79 18.40
N ASP A 92 23.27 23.60 18.77
CA ASP A 92 22.17 24.01 17.88
C ASP A 92 22.69 25.06 16.90
N PHE A 93 22.34 24.90 15.62
CA PHE A 93 22.75 25.82 14.55
C PHE A 93 21.56 26.55 13.93
N ALA A 94 20.54 25.82 13.51
CA ALA A 94 19.33 26.37 12.92
C ALA A 94 18.12 25.51 13.29
N GLU A 95 16.96 26.11 13.42
CA GLU A 95 15.74 25.43 13.86
C GLU A 95 14.52 25.88 13.02
N VAL A 96 13.64 24.93 12.76
CA VAL A 96 12.33 25.18 12.14
C VAL A 96 11.26 24.32 12.79
N SER A 97 10.07 24.87 12.96
CA SER A 97 8.93 24.15 13.51
C SER A 97 7.74 24.16 12.53
N VAL A 98 7.00 23.05 12.49
CA VAL A 98 5.75 22.92 11.77
C VAL A 98 4.69 22.27 12.66
N THR A 99 3.48 22.82 12.63
CA THR A 99 2.32 22.23 13.33
C THR A 99 1.37 21.67 12.29
N ILE A 100 0.97 20.41 12.48
CA ILE A 100 0.05 19.70 11.57
C ILE A 100 -1.00 18.93 12.38
N THR A 101 -2.13 18.65 11.77
CA THR A 101 -3.09 17.64 12.23
C THR A 101 -3.06 16.48 11.25
N THR A 102 -2.82 15.27 11.75
CA THR A 102 -2.78 14.06 10.92
C THR A 102 -4.17 13.69 10.44
N GLU A 103 -4.24 13.17 9.21
CA GLU A 103 -5.49 12.68 8.63
C GLU A 103 -6.04 11.50 9.45
N SER A 104 -7.37 11.49 9.62
CA SER A 104 -8.08 10.28 10.04
C SER A 104 -8.29 9.35 8.84
N PRO A 105 -8.24 8.02 9.00
CA PRO A 105 -8.69 7.10 7.96
C PRO A 105 -10.16 7.33 7.59
N GLU A 106 -10.97 7.81 8.55
CA GLU A 106 -12.38 8.16 8.39
C GLU A 106 -12.57 9.65 8.22
N GLY A 107 -13.52 10.05 7.39
CA GLY A 107 -13.93 11.45 7.25
C GLY A 107 -14.21 11.90 5.84
N GLY A 108 -15.19 12.77 5.69
CA GLY A 108 -15.68 13.24 4.41
C GLY A 108 -16.48 12.17 3.67
N ASP A 109 -16.31 12.11 2.37
CA ASP A 109 -16.96 11.20 1.44
C ASP A 109 -16.12 9.93 1.11
N GLN A 110 -14.92 9.81 1.71
CA GLN A 110 -14.00 8.71 1.43
C GLN A 110 -13.25 8.28 2.69
N ASP A 111 -13.36 6.99 3.06
CA ASP A 111 -12.58 6.40 4.14
C ASP A 111 -11.52 5.45 3.58
N ILE A 112 -10.31 5.49 4.13
CA ILE A 112 -9.17 4.75 3.60
C ILE A 112 -8.45 4.02 4.73
N TYR A 113 -8.39 2.70 4.60
CA TYR A 113 -7.75 1.84 5.57
C TYR A 113 -6.64 1.04 4.93
N PHE A 114 -5.46 1.06 5.55
CA PHE A 114 -4.34 0.21 5.18
C PHE A 114 -4.02 -0.74 6.33
N ASN A 115 -3.82 -2.02 6.05
CA ASN A 115 -3.33 -2.93 7.06
C ASN A 115 -1.83 -2.71 7.36
N ARG A 116 -1.33 -3.33 8.42
CA ARG A 116 0.11 -3.35 8.69
C ARG A 116 0.85 -4.35 7.80
N GLY A 117 0.27 -5.52 7.62
CA GLY A 117 0.86 -6.58 6.81
C GLY A 117 2.30 -6.90 7.23
N VAL A 118 3.07 -7.41 6.31
CA VAL A 118 4.49 -7.75 6.52
C VAL A 118 5.40 -6.54 6.74
N ALA A 119 4.99 -5.34 6.29
CA ALA A 119 5.76 -4.12 6.49
C ALA A 119 5.87 -3.64 7.95
N ALA A 120 5.34 -4.41 8.88
CA ALA A 120 5.40 -4.13 10.31
C ALA A 120 6.09 -5.26 11.10
N SER A 121 6.82 -6.15 10.44
CA SER A 121 7.36 -7.38 11.01
C SER A 121 8.26 -7.15 12.23
N GLN A 122 9.14 -6.15 12.25
CA GLN A 122 9.96 -5.84 13.43
C GLN A 122 9.13 -5.40 14.64
N ALA A 123 8.13 -4.55 14.42
CA ALA A 123 7.23 -4.11 15.48
C ALA A 123 6.35 -5.28 15.97
N TYR A 124 5.98 -6.20 15.06
CA TYR A 124 5.28 -7.44 15.40
C TYR A 124 6.12 -8.32 16.33
N VAL A 125 7.40 -8.52 16.01
CA VAL A 125 8.34 -9.30 16.85
C VAL A 125 8.46 -8.69 18.24
N ARG A 126 8.67 -7.38 18.34
CA ARG A 126 8.76 -6.69 19.64
C ARG A 126 7.49 -6.81 20.46
N ARG A 127 6.32 -6.75 19.81
CA ARG A 127 5.01 -6.76 20.48
C ARG A 127 4.53 -8.16 20.84
N PHE A 128 4.74 -9.15 19.98
CA PHE A 128 4.14 -10.48 20.08
C PHE A 128 5.15 -11.64 20.10
N GLY A 129 6.45 -11.36 20.10
CA GLY A 129 7.51 -12.36 20.22
C GLY A 129 7.55 -13.38 19.09
N ASN A 130 7.26 -13.00 17.84
CA ASN A 130 7.14 -13.90 16.68
C ASN A 130 6.09 -15.01 16.79
N ARG A 131 5.16 -14.93 17.74
CA ARG A 131 4.07 -15.91 17.84
C ARG A 131 3.15 -15.80 16.62
N ALA A 132 2.64 -16.94 16.14
CA ALA A 132 1.63 -16.92 15.07
C ALA A 132 0.38 -16.15 15.56
N PRO A 133 -0.31 -15.38 14.69
CA PRO A 133 -1.41 -14.51 15.11
C PRO A 133 -2.54 -15.22 15.86
N ASN A 134 -2.87 -16.45 15.45
CA ASN A 134 -3.88 -17.30 16.09
C ASN A 134 -3.47 -17.83 17.49
N LEU A 135 -2.19 -17.73 17.87
CA LEU A 135 -1.69 -18.11 19.19
C LEU A 135 -1.61 -16.91 20.15
N VAL A 136 -1.97 -15.71 19.71
CA VAL A 136 -2.03 -14.52 20.55
C VAL A 136 -3.44 -14.35 21.10
N GLN A 137 -3.55 -14.24 22.43
CA GLN A 137 -4.85 -14.16 23.11
C GLN A 137 -5.69 -12.97 22.65
N ASN A 138 -7.01 -13.11 22.71
CA ASN A 138 -8.01 -12.08 22.43
C ASN A 138 -7.87 -11.46 21.03
N ASN A 139 -7.36 -12.21 20.05
CA ASN A 139 -7.15 -11.77 18.67
C ASN A 139 -6.29 -10.49 18.55
N GLN A 140 -5.52 -10.13 19.58
CA GLN A 140 -4.76 -8.86 19.61
C GLN A 140 -3.79 -8.72 18.42
N ALA A 141 -3.19 -9.84 17.96
CA ALA A 141 -2.32 -9.79 16.80
C ALA A 141 -3.11 -9.52 15.49
N PHE A 142 -4.27 -10.12 15.33
CA PHE A 142 -5.15 -9.85 14.18
C PHE A 142 -5.65 -8.39 14.18
N ILE A 143 -6.13 -7.89 15.31
CA ILE A 143 -6.56 -6.48 15.45
C ILE A 143 -5.40 -5.54 15.10
N TRP A 144 -4.20 -5.83 15.60
CA TRP A 144 -3.03 -5.02 15.31
C TRP A 144 -2.62 -5.08 13.83
N LEU A 145 -2.64 -6.26 13.20
CA LEU A 145 -2.32 -6.45 11.78
C LEU A 145 -3.37 -5.80 10.88
N SER A 146 -4.65 -5.94 11.21
CA SER A 146 -5.76 -5.34 10.48
C SER A 146 -5.64 -3.82 10.37
N ARG A 147 -5.19 -3.14 11.43
CA ARG A 147 -5.11 -1.66 11.48
C ARG A 147 -6.41 -0.98 11.05
N GLY A 148 -7.55 -1.59 11.37
CA GLY A 148 -8.88 -1.06 11.10
C GLY A 148 -9.59 -1.64 9.87
N ILE A 149 -8.91 -2.33 8.93
CA ILE A 149 -9.56 -2.90 7.73
C ILE A 149 -10.69 -3.86 8.11
N TYR A 150 -10.43 -4.83 8.98
CA TYR A 150 -11.43 -5.83 9.36
C TYR A 150 -12.59 -5.22 10.14
N GLU A 151 -12.26 -4.32 11.04
CA GLU A 151 -13.23 -3.63 11.89
C GLU A 151 -14.17 -2.75 11.04
N ALA A 152 -13.63 -1.93 10.15
CA ALA A 152 -14.39 -1.07 9.26
C ALA A 152 -15.24 -1.89 8.27
N MET A 153 -14.66 -2.96 7.68
CA MET A 153 -15.39 -3.87 6.80
C MET A 153 -16.57 -4.53 7.51
N SER A 154 -16.38 -4.94 8.75
CA SER A 154 -17.44 -5.53 9.57
C SER A 154 -18.50 -4.51 9.95
N ALA A 155 -18.11 -3.26 10.27
CA ALA A 155 -19.01 -2.17 10.57
C ALA A 155 -19.83 -1.75 9.33
N PHE A 156 -19.22 -1.73 8.15
CA PHE A 156 -19.90 -1.42 6.88
C PHE A 156 -21.10 -2.36 6.61
N MET A 157 -21.01 -3.62 7.06
CA MET A 157 -22.07 -4.62 6.95
C MET A 157 -23.12 -4.57 8.08
N ARG A 158 -23.00 -3.64 9.06
CA ARG A 158 -23.85 -3.58 10.27
C ARG A 158 -24.48 -2.20 10.44
N PRO A 159 -25.38 -1.76 9.55
CA PRO A 159 -26.06 -0.49 9.70
C PRO A 159 -27.08 -0.53 10.87
N ALA A 160 -27.40 0.63 11.41
CA ALA A 160 -28.33 0.76 12.54
C ALA A 160 -29.75 0.27 12.22
N GLU A 161 -30.21 0.39 10.95
CA GLU A 161 -31.54 -0.02 10.47
C GLU A 161 -31.43 -1.10 9.39
N PRO A 162 -30.95 -2.32 9.70
CA PRO A 162 -30.53 -3.30 8.69
C PRO A 162 -31.61 -3.68 7.66
N LYS A 163 -32.89 -3.69 8.04
CA LYS A 163 -34.01 -4.03 7.13
C LYS A 163 -34.16 -3.09 5.94
N ARG A 164 -33.62 -1.88 6.02
CA ARG A 164 -33.63 -0.89 4.94
C ARG A 164 -32.49 -1.07 3.94
N TYR A 165 -31.55 -1.97 4.23
CA TYR A 165 -30.31 -2.07 3.47
C TYR A 165 -30.24 -3.29 2.56
N THR A 166 -29.65 -3.07 1.40
CA THR A 166 -29.21 -4.12 0.45
C THR A 166 -27.70 -4.06 0.33
N PHE A 167 -27.04 -5.23 0.36
CA PHE A 167 -25.60 -5.39 0.12
C PHE A 167 -25.36 -6.26 -1.10
N LEU A 168 -24.57 -5.75 -2.05
CA LEU A 168 -24.13 -6.49 -3.24
C LEU A 168 -22.62 -6.72 -3.14
N ILE A 169 -22.21 -7.97 -2.99
CA ILE A 169 -20.82 -8.37 -2.81
C ILE A 169 -20.27 -9.02 -4.07
N ALA A 170 -19.10 -8.59 -4.54
CA ALA A 170 -18.32 -9.29 -5.56
C ALA A 170 -16.93 -9.65 -4.99
N ALA A 171 -16.60 -10.94 -4.97
CA ALA A 171 -15.46 -11.46 -4.24
C ALA A 171 -14.59 -12.41 -5.07
N TYR A 172 -13.29 -12.25 -5.01
CA TYR A 172 -12.30 -13.18 -5.56
C TYR A 172 -11.95 -14.27 -4.54
N GLU A 173 -11.22 -13.95 -3.47
CA GLU A 173 -11.03 -14.83 -2.32
C GLU A 173 -12.13 -14.55 -1.28
N PHE A 174 -12.96 -15.53 -1.00
CA PHE A 174 -14.12 -15.39 -0.12
C PHE A 174 -14.20 -16.56 0.85
N HIS A 175 -13.21 -16.66 1.74
CA HIS A 175 -13.07 -17.81 2.63
C HIS A 175 -12.55 -17.47 4.05
N TYR A 176 -12.55 -16.20 4.45
CA TYR A 176 -12.23 -15.85 5.84
C TYR A 176 -13.48 -16.00 6.71
N ARG A 177 -13.55 -17.11 7.45
CA ARG A 177 -14.75 -17.50 8.20
C ARG A 177 -15.31 -16.41 9.11
N PRO A 178 -14.53 -15.66 9.92
CA PRO A 178 -15.10 -14.62 10.77
C PRO A 178 -15.80 -13.50 9.99
N PHE A 179 -15.35 -13.17 8.77
CA PHE A 179 -16.05 -12.20 7.92
C PHE A 179 -17.31 -12.82 7.29
N LEU A 180 -17.27 -14.09 6.86
CA LEU A 180 -18.45 -14.77 6.32
C LEU A 180 -19.56 -14.88 7.38
N ASP A 181 -19.21 -15.04 8.66
CA ASP A 181 -20.17 -15.00 9.77
C ASP A 181 -20.83 -13.62 9.93
N VAL A 182 -20.07 -12.52 9.72
CA VAL A 182 -20.62 -11.16 9.67
C VAL A 182 -21.59 -11.03 8.49
N VAL A 183 -21.23 -11.52 7.30
CA VAL A 183 -22.08 -11.52 6.11
C VAL A 183 -23.36 -12.34 6.34
N ARG A 184 -23.25 -13.53 6.98
CA ARG A 184 -24.44 -14.34 7.33
C ARG A 184 -25.36 -13.60 8.31
N ALA A 185 -24.79 -12.97 9.32
CA ALA A 185 -25.57 -12.17 10.27
C ALA A 185 -26.28 -10.99 9.57
N ALA A 186 -25.63 -10.33 8.62
CA ALA A 186 -26.23 -9.30 7.79
C ALA A 186 -27.36 -9.88 6.91
N ALA A 187 -27.16 -11.04 6.28
CA ALA A 187 -28.17 -11.68 5.43
C ALA A 187 -29.43 -12.12 6.19
N ASN A 188 -29.36 -12.29 7.51
CA ASN A 188 -30.53 -12.56 8.34
C ASN A 188 -31.42 -11.33 8.59
N GLN A 189 -30.91 -10.12 8.30
CA GLN A 189 -31.55 -8.86 8.65
C GLN A 189 -31.70 -7.88 7.48
N SER A 190 -30.91 -8.05 6.42
CA SER A 190 -30.81 -7.21 5.23
C SER A 190 -30.91 -8.07 3.97
N ASP A 191 -31.18 -7.45 2.80
CA ASP A 191 -31.06 -8.13 1.50
C ASP A 191 -29.58 -8.21 1.11
N VAL A 192 -28.98 -9.40 1.18
CA VAL A 192 -27.58 -9.63 0.79
C VAL A 192 -27.53 -10.52 -0.46
N LYS A 193 -26.75 -10.11 -1.44
CA LYS A 193 -26.49 -10.88 -2.66
C LYS A 193 -25.01 -10.93 -2.94
N ILE A 194 -24.48 -12.12 -3.20
CA ILE A 194 -23.06 -12.39 -3.32
C ILE A 194 -22.77 -13.01 -4.69
N ILE A 195 -21.69 -12.53 -5.33
CA ILE A 195 -21.06 -13.19 -6.46
C ILE A 195 -19.62 -13.47 -6.09
N TYR A 196 -19.17 -14.71 -6.26
CA TYR A 196 -17.80 -15.08 -5.93
C TYR A 196 -17.14 -15.91 -7.03
N ASP A 197 -15.80 -15.84 -7.13
CA ASP A 197 -15.04 -16.62 -8.10
C ASP A 197 -15.18 -18.11 -7.84
N ALA A 198 -15.72 -18.82 -8.82
CA ALA A 198 -15.95 -20.25 -8.78
C ALA A 198 -15.73 -20.90 -10.15
N ARG A 199 -14.81 -20.33 -10.94
CA ARG A 199 -14.40 -20.92 -12.22
C ARG A 199 -14.02 -22.39 -12.06
N ASN A 200 -14.11 -23.15 -13.13
CA ASN A 200 -13.77 -24.57 -13.08
C ASN A 200 -12.23 -24.75 -13.06
N ASP A 201 -11.66 -24.77 -11.88
CA ASP A 201 -10.23 -24.90 -11.61
C ASP A 201 -10.01 -25.85 -10.42
N PRO A 202 -10.44 -27.14 -10.52
CA PRO A 202 -10.24 -28.08 -9.44
C PRO A 202 -8.76 -28.41 -9.28
N SER A 203 -8.27 -28.47 -8.05
CA SER A 203 -6.87 -28.81 -7.76
C SER A 203 -6.51 -30.25 -8.13
N GLY A 204 -7.48 -31.13 -8.20
CA GLY A 204 -7.25 -32.58 -8.30
C GLY A 204 -6.63 -33.22 -7.04
N ASP A 205 -6.21 -32.43 -6.07
CA ASP A 205 -5.58 -32.84 -4.81
C ASP A 205 -6.45 -32.37 -3.62
N PRO A 206 -7.13 -33.25 -2.91
CA PRO A 206 -7.97 -32.88 -1.76
C PRO A 206 -7.19 -32.23 -0.60
N GLU A 207 -5.88 -32.52 -0.48
CA GLU A 207 -5.03 -31.91 0.56
C GLU A 207 -4.58 -30.48 0.18
N LYS A 208 -4.70 -30.11 -1.10
CA LYS A 208 -4.36 -28.78 -1.62
C LYS A 208 -5.50 -28.21 -2.45
N PRO A 209 -6.64 -27.89 -1.84
CA PRO A 209 -7.80 -27.38 -2.56
C PRO A 209 -7.47 -26.09 -3.32
N SER A 210 -8.03 -25.96 -4.52
CA SER A 210 -7.92 -24.74 -5.29
C SER A 210 -8.59 -23.57 -4.57
N LEU A 211 -8.34 -22.34 -5.03
CA LEU A 211 -9.02 -21.17 -4.47
C LEU A 211 -10.55 -21.29 -4.59
N THR A 212 -11.01 -21.77 -5.75
CA THR A 212 -12.46 -21.90 -6.01
C THR A 212 -13.10 -22.96 -5.15
N ASP A 213 -12.38 -24.07 -4.82
CA ASP A 213 -12.85 -25.06 -3.87
C ASP A 213 -12.93 -24.51 -2.44
N LYS A 214 -11.94 -23.71 -2.03
CA LYS A 214 -11.96 -23.01 -0.73
C LYS A 214 -13.15 -22.07 -0.62
N ASN A 215 -13.45 -21.29 -1.67
CA ASN A 215 -14.60 -20.39 -1.69
C ASN A 215 -15.91 -21.18 -1.55
N ARG A 216 -16.12 -22.25 -2.35
CA ARG A 216 -17.31 -23.09 -2.27
C ARG A 216 -17.52 -23.71 -0.89
N THR A 217 -16.46 -24.29 -0.34
CA THR A 217 -16.49 -24.89 0.99
C THR A 217 -16.86 -23.84 2.05
N ALA A 218 -16.21 -22.69 2.05
CA ALA A 218 -16.47 -21.63 3.01
C ALA A 218 -17.89 -21.05 2.90
N VAL A 219 -18.41 -20.85 1.69
CA VAL A 219 -19.79 -20.42 1.45
C VAL A 219 -20.79 -21.44 1.99
N ALA A 220 -20.55 -22.74 1.76
CA ALA A 220 -21.41 -23.81 2.28
C ALA A 220 -21.38 -23.89 3.81
N GLU A 221 -20.19 -23.86 4.41
CA GLU A 221 -20.00 -23.89 5.87
C GLU A 221 -20.58 -22.66 6.58
N ALA A 222 -20.58 -21.50 5.94
CA ALA A 222 -21.20 -20.27 6.45
C ALA A 222 -22.71 -20.20 6.17
N ALA A 223 -23.29 -21.23 5.56
CA ALA A 223 -24.71 -21.28 5.15
C ALA A 223 -25.13 -20.08 4.28
N LEU A 224 -24.25 -19.63 3.36
CA LEU A 224 -24.49 -18.49 2.47
C LEU A 224 -24.96 -18.90 1.07
N GLY A 225 -25.22 -20.18 0.82
CA GLY A 225 -25.61 -20.70 -0.50
C GLY A 225 -26.89 -20.09 -1.05
N ASP A 226 -27.86 -19.76 -0.19
CA ASP A 226 -29.14 -19.16 -0.52
C ASP A 226 -29.03 -17.73 -1.09
N VAL A 227 -27.99 -17.00 -0.72
CA VAL A 227 -27.73 -15.61 -1.12
C VAL A 227 -26.55 -15.47 -2.09
N SER A 228 -25.90 -16.57 -2.44
CA SER A 228 -24.68 -16.59 -3.25
C SER A 228 -24.89 -17.13 -4.66
N ARG A 229 -24.15 -16.59 -5.60
CA ARG A 229 -24.02 -17.06 -6.98
C ARG A 229 -22.57 -17.25 -7.36
N GLU A 230 -22.29 -18.30 -8.11
CA GLU A 230 -20.97 -18.61 -8.63
C GLU A 230 -20.72 -17.89 -9.94
N ARG A 231 -19.59 -17.22 -10.06
CA ARG A 231 -19.06 -16.67 -11.30
C ARG A 231 -18.21 -17.74 -11.98
N ARG A 232 -18.76 -18.41 -13.01
CA ARG A 232 -18.17 -19.59 -13.67
C ARG A 232 -17.78 -19.37 -15.14
N ALA A 233 -18.47 -18.46 -15.83
CA ALA A 233 -18.33 -18.31 -17.28
C ALA A 233 -16.94 -17.86 -17.71
N ASN A 234 -16.18 -17.24 -16.83
CA ASN A 234 -14.81 -16.82 -17.08
C ASN A 234 -13.81 -17.95 -16.75
N LYS A 235 -13.69 -18.96 -17.61
CA LYS A 235 -12.92 -20.19 -17.34
C LYS A 235 -11.41 -19.99 -17.29
N SER A 236 -10.87 -19.06 -18.09
CA SER A 236 -9.43 -18.87 -18.26
C SER A 236 -8.85 -17.71 -17.42
N TYR A 237 -9.73 -16.88 -16.87
CA TYR A 237 -9.37 -15.65 -16.17
C TYR A 237 -10.09 -15.58 -14.82
N ILE A 238 -9.73 -14.62 -13.98
CA ILE A 238 -10.21 -14.54 -12.60
C ILE A 238 -11.26 -13.45 -12.43
N SER A 239 -12.27 -13.73 -11.59
CA SER A 239 -13.24 -12.73 -11.12
C SER A 239 -12.62 -11.99 -9.94
N HIS A 240 -11.72 -11.04 -10.23
CA HIS A 240 -10.76 -10.52 -9.27
C HIS A 240 -11.28 -9.34 -8.42
N ASN A 241 -12.58 -9.04 -8.52
CA ASN A 241 -13.22 -7.99 -7.73
C ASN A 241 -13.21 -8.25 -6.21
N LYS A 242 -13.18 -7.18 -5.42
CA LYS A 242 -13.28 -7.17 -3.96
C LYS A 242 -14.04 -5.91 -3.56
N PHE A 243 -15.38 -5.92 -3.79
CA PHE A 243 -16.20 -4.78 -3.44
C PHE A 243 -17.52 -5.17 -2.81
N ILE A 244 -18.10 -4.24 -2.05
CA ILE A 244 -19.43 -4.34 -1.45
C ILE A 244 -20.15 -3.04 -1.74
N VAL A 245 -21.26 -3.09 -2.46
CA VAL A 245 -22.16 -1.93 -2.62
C VAL A 245 -23.18 -1.96 -1.49
N ARG A 246 -23.35 -0.84 -0.81
CA ARG A 246 -24.40 -0.62 0.19
C ARG A 246 -25.47 0.31 -0.40
N SER A 247 -26.73 -0.12 -0.34
CA SER A 247 -27.87 0.68 -0.75
C SER A 247 -28.86 0.78 0.40
N LYS A 248 -29.48 1.96 0.59
CA LYS A 248 -30.53 2.19 1.57
C LYS A 248 -31.85 2.48 0.84
N ASP A 249 -32.93 1.78 1.20
CA ASP A 249 -34.24 1.87 0.54
C ASP A 249 -34.17 1.76 -0.99
N GLY A 250 -33.26 0.92 -1.49
CA GLY A 250 -33.01 0.68 -2.92
C GLY A 250 -32.08 1.69 -3.60
N VAL A 251 -31.71 2.80 -2.93
CA VAL A 251 -30.80 3.81 -3.45
C VAL A 251 -29.35 3.47 -3.07
N PRO A 252 -28.42 3.28 -4.03
CA PRO A 252 -26.99 3.13 -3.71
C PRO A 252 -26.46 4.35 -2.97
N GLU A 253 -25.72 4.13 -1.85
CA GLU A 253 -25.16 5.22 -1.06
C GLU A 253 -23.65 5.16 -0.91
N ALA A 254 -23.10 3.94 -0.84
CA ALA A 254 -21.67 3.76 -0.60
C ALA A 254 -21.13 2.49 -1.25
N VAL A 255 -19.84 2.46 -1.49
CA VAL A 255 -19.11 1.27 -1.91
C VAL A 255 -17.83 1.09 -1.10
N TRP A 256 -17.61 -0.11 -0.60
CA TRP A 256 -16.33 -0.63 -0.11
C TRP A 256 -15.60 -1.27 -1.30
N THR A 257 -14.35 -0.89 -1.56
CA THR A 257 -13.53 -1.46 -2.63
C THR A 257 -12.04 -1.44 -2.28
N GLY A 258 -11.16 -1.83 -3.20
CA GLY A 258 -9.71 -1.80 -3.04
C GLY A 258 -9.02 -3.12 -3.39
N GLY A 259 -7.83 -3.34 -2.81
CA GLY A 259 -7.01 -4.53 -3.06
C GLY A 259 -7.25 -5.69 -2.09
N THR A 260 -8.01 -5.47 -1.02
CA THR A 260 -8.15 -6.42 0.09
C THR A 260 -9.09 -7.58 -0.24
N ASN A 261 -8.54 -8.78 -0.39
CA ASN A 261 -9.34 -10.00 -0.49
C ASN A 261 -10.05 -10.30 0.83
N PHE A 262 -11.22 -10.95 0.77
CA PHE A 262 -11.97 -11.41 1.94
C PHE A 262 -11.41 -12.75 2.44
N SER A 263 -10.11 -12.78 2.67
CA SER A 263 -9.32 -13.91 3.15
C SER A 263 -8.40 -13.48 4.29
N GLU A 264 -7.95 -14.43 5.12
CA GLU A 264 -7.02 -14.13 6.22
C GLU A 264 -5.73 -13.49 5.71
N GLY A 265 -5.14 -14.02 4.63
CA GLY A 265 -3.95 -13.47 4.00
C GLY A 265 -4.18 -12.06 3.43
N GLY A 266 -5.36 -11.81 2.84
CA GLY A 266 -5.74 -10.52 2.28
C GLY A 266 -5.88 -9.42 3.35
N ILE A 267 -6.51 -9.75 4.48
CA ILE A 267 -6.79 -8.77 5.55
C ILE A 267 -5.56 -8.52 6.42
N PHE A 268 -4.78 -9.56 6.76
CA PHE A 268 -3.75 -9.49 7.80
C PHE A 268 -2.31 -9.74 7.30
N GLY A 269 -2.15 -10.37 6.15
CA GLY A 269 -0.86 -10.89 5.68
C GLY A 269 -0.04 -9.89 4.87
N HIS A 270 -0.29 -9.79 3.59
CA HIS A 270 0.39 -8.84 2.71
C HIS A 270 -0.20 -7.43 2.78
N SER A 271 0.55 -6.44 2.29
CA SER A 271 0.07 -5.04 2.31
C SER A 271 -1.13 -4.86 1.38
N ASN A 272 -2.20 -4.28 1.93
CA ASN A 272 -3.44 -4.03 1.22
C ASN A 272 -4.08 -2.71 1.62
N VAL A 273 -5.04 -2.28 0.81
CA VAL A 273 -5.88 -1.12 1.05
C VAL A 273 -7.35 -1.49 0.90
N ALA A 274 -8.17 -0.90 1.75
CA ALA A 274 -9.61 -0.79 1.59
C ALA A 274 -9.98 0.69 1.47
N HIS A 275 -10.84 1.01 0.52
CA HIS A 275 -11.29 2.35 0.21
C HIS A 275 -12.82 2.36 0.19
N VAL A 276 -13.43 3.11 1.07
CA VAL A 276 -14.88 3.36 1.07
C VAL A 276 -15.14 4.68 0.38
N VAL A 277 -16.10 4.70 -0.53
CA VAL A 277 -16.56 5.92 -1.18
C VAL A 277 -18.06 6.08 -0.86
N GLU A 278 -18.41 7.13 -0.14
CA GLU A 278 -19.79 7.51 0.20
C GLU A 278 -20.32 8.50 -0.84
N ASP A 279 -20.49 8.01 -2.06
CA ASP A 279 -21.01 8.76 -3.21
C ASP A 279 -22.04 7.89 -3.96
N SER A 280 -23.27 8.39 -4.07
CA SER A 280 -24.37 7.66 -4.68
C SER A 280 -24.14 7.38 -6.17
N ALA A 281 -23.50 8.28 -6.91
CA ALA A 281 -23.22 8.09 -8.33
C ALA A 281 -22.14 7.04 -8.56
N VAL A 282 -21.09 7.05 -7.72
CA VAL A 282 -20.05 6.02 -7.71
C VAL A 282 -20.64 4.66 -7.34
N ALA A 283 -21.41 4.60 -6.24
CA ALA A 283 -22.06 3.36 -5.78
C ALA A 283 -23.04 2.79 -6.80
N ALA A 284 -23.77 3.65 -7.53
CA ALA A 284 -24.67 3.23 -8.61
C ALA A 284 -23.91 2.53 -9.75
N LYS A 285 -22.74 3.05 -10.16
CA LYS A 285 -21.92 2.38 -11.19
C LYS A 285 -21.43 1.01 -10.74
N PHE A 286 -21.04 0.86 -9.47
CA PHE A 286 -20.67 -0.45 -8.92
C PHE A 286 -21.88 -1.41 -8.86
N LYS A 287 -23.07 -0.91 -8.50
CA LYS A 287 -24.33 -1.68 -8.57
C LYS A 287 -24.60 -2.17 -9.98
N ASP A 288 -24.54 -1.28 -10.98
CA ASP A 288 -24.78 -1.64 -12.37
C ASP A 288 -23.76 -2.66 -12.88
N TYR A 289 -22.49 -2.50 -12.51
CA TYR A 289 -21.46 -3.48 -12.83
C TYR A 289 -21.72 -4.83 -12.15
N TRP A 290 -22.12 -4.83 -10.87
CA TRP A 290 -22.53 -6.05 -10.17
C TRP A 290 -23.68 -6.77 -10.87
N MET A 291 -24.69 -6.00 -11.36
CA MET A 291 -25.83 -6.56 -12.08
C MET A 291 -25.43 -7.21 -13.42
N LEU A 292 -24.39 -6.71 -14.10
CA LEU A 292 -23.82 -7.37 -15.27
C LEU A 292 -23.13 -8.69 -14.87
N LEU A 293 -22.30 -8.68 -13.81
CA LEU A 293 -21.60 -9.87 -13.32
C LEU A 293 -22.56 -10.96 -12.84
N ALA A 294 -23.71 -10.58 -12.25
CA ALA A 294 -24.73 -11.49 -11.74
C ALA A 294 -25.39 -12.37 -12.81
N GLN A 295 -25.30 -11.99 -14.08
CA GLN A 295 -25.77 -12.77 -15.21
C GLN A 295 -24.77 -13.85 -15.64
N ASP A 296 -23.60 -13.90 -15.00
CA ASP A 296 -22.48 -14.78 -15.33
C ASP A 296 -22.09 -14.76 -16.83
N PRO A 297 -21.89 -13.57 -17.45
CA PRO A 297 -21.58 -13.47 -18.86
C PRO A 297 -20.16 -13.95 -19.16
N THR A 298 -19.94 -14.40 -20.41
CA THR A 298 -18.58 -14.60 -20.93
C THR A 298 -17.89 -13.26 -21.14
N ASN A 299 -16.55 -13.25 -21.23
CA ASN A 299 -15.78 -12.03 -21.51
C ASN A 299 -16.21 -11.33 -22.81
N SER A 300 -16.49 -12.08 -23.86
CA SER A 300 -16.95 -11.52 -25.13
C SER A 300 -18.26 -10.74 -25.02
N THR A 301 -19.16 -11.17 -24.13
CA THR A 301 -20.40 -10.47 -23.83
C THR A 301 -20.20 -9.31 -22.86
N LEU A 302 -19.33 -9.47 -21.85
CA LEU A 302 -19.13 -8.49 -20.78
C LEU A 302 -18.31 -7.26 -21.23
N LYS A 303 -17.25 -7.44 -22.02
CA LYS A 303 -16.36 -6.37 -22.50
C LYS A 303 -17.07 -5.16 -23.10
N PRO A 304 -17.97 -5.30 -24.08
CA PRO A 304 -18.69 -4.15 -24.64
C PRO A 304 -19.62 -3.49 -23.62
N GLN A 305 -20.26 -4.25 -22.73
CA GLN A 305 -21.16 -3.72 -21.72
C GLN A 305 -20.39 -2.88 -20.67
N VAL A 306 -19.24 -3.37 -20.21
CA VAL A 306 -18.36 -2.64 -19.28
C VAL A 306 -17.81 -1.37 -19.91
N SER A 307 -17.42 -1.44 -21.18
CA SER A 307 -16.92 -0.27 -21.93
C SER A 307 -17.99 0.81 -22.10
N ALA A 308 -19.25 0.43 -22.29
CA ALA A 308 -20.38 1.36 -22.36
C ALA A 308 -20.74 1.94 -20.98
N LEU A 309 -20.67 1.12 -19.91
CA LEU A 309 -20.98 1.54 -18.54
C LEU A 309 -20.01 2.61 -18.02
N THR A 310 -18.71 2.44 -18.27
CA THR A 310 -17.68 3.36 -17.82
C THR A 310 -16.69 3.66 -18.96
N PRO A 311 -17.04 4.55 -19.92
CA PRO A 311 -16.12 4.92 -21.00
C PRO A 311 -14.85 5.54 -20.46
N ILE A 312 -13.72 5.29 -21.13
CA ILE A 312 -12.43 5.92 -20.78
C ILE A 312 -12.56 7.42 -21.06
N PRO A 313 -12.27 8.29 -20.07
CA PRO A 313 -12.29 9.73 -20.29
C PRO A 313 -11.31 10.15 -21.40
N PRO A 314 -11.68 11.09 -22.27
CA PRO A 314 -10.72 11.65 -23.22
C PRO A 314 -9.67 12.50 -22.50
N GLY A 315 -8.39 12.16 -22.67
CA GLY A 315 -7.27 12.88 -22.03
C GLY A 315 -7.14 12.62 -20.53
N LYS A 316 -6.92 13.69 -19.75
CA LYS A 316 -6.77 13.57 -18.27
C LYS A 316 -8.12 13.28 -17.60
N PRO A 317 -8.10 12.56 -16.45
CA PRO A 317 -9.34 12.33 -15.69
C PRO A 317 -9.93 13.64 -15.19
N PRO A 318 -11.28 13.75 -15.11
CA PRO A 318 -11.94 14.91 -14.50
C PRO A 318 -11.63 14.99 -13.00
N ALA A 319 -11.82 16.17 -12.40
CA ALA A 319 -11.77 16.34 -10.94
C ALA A 319 -12.83 15.49 -10.23
N GLY A 320 -12.55 15.09 -9.00
CA GLY A 320 -13.41 14.21 -8.20
C GLY A 320 -13.10 12.73 -8.44
N THR A 321 -14.10 11.85 -8.25
CA THR A 321 -13.95 10.40 -8.31
C THR A 321 -14.53 9.82 -9.61
N THR A 322 -13.66 9.19 -10.39
CA THR A 322 -14.03 8.42 -11.59
C THR A 322 -13.87 6.93 -11.31
N VAL A 323 -14.74 6.10 -11.88
CA VAL A 323 -14.67 4.63 -11.77
C VAL A 323 -14.50 4.02 -13.15
N LEU A 324 -13.58 3.08 -13.26
CA LEU A 324 -13.37 2.29 -14.47
C LEU A 324 -13.36 0.80 -14.14
N PHE A 325 -14.11 0.02 -14.90
CA PHE A 325 -14.19 -1.44 -14.74
C PHE A 325 -13.51 -2.18 -15.90
N SER A 326 -13.11 -3.41 -15.63
CA SER A 326 -12.63 -4.41 -16.59
C SER A 326 -13.50 -5.68 -16.50
N PRO A 327 -13.49 -6.58 -17.52
CA PRO A 327 -12.59 -6.60 -18.68
C PRO A 327 -13.02 -5.66 -19.80
N ARG A 328 -12.05 -5.27 -20.64
CA ARG A 328 -12.28 -4.43 -21.84
C ARG A 328 -11.60 -5.02 -23.05
N GLN A 329 -12.06 -4.61 -24.25
CA GLN A 329 -11.41 -5.05 -25.49
C GLN A 329 -10.06 -4.34 -25.67
N GLY A 330 -8.97 -5.10 -25.65
CA GLY A 330 -7.61 -4.61 -25.87
C GLY A 330 -7.04 -3.79 -24.69
N LEU A 331 -5.98 -3.05 -24.95
CA LEU A 331 -5.16 -2.43 -23.92
C LEU A 331 -5.34 -0.90 -23.80
N ALA A 332 -6.37 -0.32 -24.41
CA ALA A 332 -6.59 1.13 -24.39
C ALA A 332 -6.67 1.72 -22.97
N LEU A 333 -7.28 0.99 -22.03
CA LEU A 333 -7.34 1.43 -20.64
C LEU A 333 -5.97 1.38 -19.96
N LEU A 334 -5.18 0.34 -20.20
CA LEU A 334 -3.82 0.25 -19.66
C LEU A 334 -2.92 1.34 -20.23
N GLN A 335 -3.05 1.61 -21.53
CA GLN A 335 -2.34 2.71 -22.19
C GLN A 335 -2.73 4.07 -21.60
N TRP A 336 -4.02 4.29 -21.33
CA TRP A 336 -4.49 5.52 -20.71
C TRP A 336 -3.89 5.74 -19.32
N TYR A 337 -3.77 4.69 -18.50
CA TYR A 337 -3.05 4.78 -17.21
C TYR A 337 -1.57 5.12 -17.42
N ALA A 338 -0.93 4.52 -18.41
CA ALA A 338 0.48 4.80 -18.73
C ALA A 338 0.69 6.24 -19.22
N ASP A 339 -0.26 6.78 -20.00
CA ASP A 339 -0.20 8.17 -20.49
C ASP A 339 -0.38 9.18 -19.34
N ILE A 340 -1.25 8.87 -18.38
CA ILE A 340 -1.37 9.66 -17.13
C ILE A 340 -0.04 9.64 -16.36
N ALA A 341 0.58 8.48 -16.20
CA ALA A 341 1.87 8.34 -15.51
C ALA A 341 3.00 9.09 -16.23
N ARG A 342 3.07 9.05 -17.58
CA ARG A 342 4.02 9.84 -18.38
C ARG A 342 3.82 11.34 -18.21
N GLY A 343 2.58 11.75 -17.97
CA GLY A 343 2.19 13.14 -17.77
C GLY A 343 2.54 13.74 -16.41
N ALA A 344 3.09 12.94 -15.47
CA ALA A 344 3.55 13.42 -14.18
C ALA A 344 4.64 14.50 -14.36
N GLN A 345 4.53 15.62 -13.62
CA GLN A 345 5.44 16.75 -13.74
C GLN A 345 6.46 16.83 -12.59
N ALA A 346 6.05 16.49 -11.39
CA ALA A 346 6.89 16.54 -10.19
C ALA A 346 7.26 15.16 -9.68
N GLY A 347 6.29 14.25 -9.53
CA GLY A 347 6.52 12.94 -8.93
C GLY A 347 5.55 11.86 -9.39
N LEU A 348 6.08 10.64 -9.60
CA LEU A 348 5.32 9.44 -9.91
C LEU A 348 5.62 8.36 -8.86
N PHE A 349 4.57 7.77 -8.27
CA PHE A 349 4.71 6.72 -7.25
C PHE A 349 3.81 5.55 -7.62
N MET A 350 4.36 4.34 -7.75
CA MET A 350 3.57 3.17 -8.14
C MET A 350 3.94 1.92 -7.34
N THR A 351 2.95 1.08 -7.11
CA THR A 351 3.13 -0.26 -6.55
C THR A 351 2.85 -1.32 -7.60
N PHE A 352 3.67 -2.37 -7.63
CA PHE A 352 3.57 -3.50 -8.57
C PHE A 352 3.58 -4.83 -7.80
N ALA A 353 2.45 -5.49 -7.73
CA ALA A 353 2.30 -6.77 -7.02
C ALA A 353 3.01 -7.94 -7.72
N PHE A 354 3.38 -7.82 -9.00
CA PHE A 354 4.01 -8.89 -9.80
C PHE A 354 5.17 -8.40 -10.68
N GLY A 355 5.78 -7.25 -10.37
CA GLY A 355 6.81 -6.64 -11.20
C GLY A 355 6.24 -5.81 -12.36
N MET A 356 7.13 -5.20 -13.15
CA MET A 356 6.77 -4.32 -14.27
C MET A 356 6.70 -5.09 -15.59
N ASN A 357 5.66 -4.84 -16.39
CA ASN A 357 5.66 -5.21 -17.82
C ASN A 357 6.41 -4.15 -18.66
N ASP A 358 6.56 -4.39 -19.95
CA ASP A 358 7.36 -3.53 -20.84
C ASP A 358 6.76 -2.14 -21.00
N LEU A 359 5.44 -1.99 -20.95
CA LEU A 359 4.78 -0.69 -20.98
C LEU A 359 5.20 0.18 -19.79
N TRP A 360 5.25 -0.38 -18.59
CA TRP A 360 5.67 0.33 -17.39
C TRP A 360 7.18 0.57 -17.35
N LYS A 361 7.99 -0.38 -17.84
CA LYS A 361 9.43 -0.16 -18.03
C LYS A 361 9.68 1.04 -18.96
N ASP A 362 8.87 1.20 -20.01
CA ASP A 362 8.96 2.36 -20.91
C ASP A 362 8.54 3.65 -20.20
N VAL A 363 7.47 3.66 -19.41
CA VAL A 363 7.08 4.81 -18.58
C VAL A 363 8.22 5.25 -17.67
N TYR A 364 8.86 4.32 -16.95
CA TYR A 364 9.98 4.65 -16.06
C TYR A 364 11.26 5.05 -16.80
N ARG A 365 11.36 4.78 -18.10
CA ARG A 365 12.45 5.27 -18.95
C ARG A 365 12.18 6.69 -19.46
N THR A 366 10.94 7.01 -19.79
CA THR A 366 10.59 8.18 -20.63
C THR A 366 9.77 9.26 -19.92
N ALA A 367 9.14 8.97 -18.76
CA ALA A 367 8.32 9.94 -18.05
C ALA A 367 9.09 11.21 -17.65
N ALA A 368 8.43 12.36 -17.74
CA ALA A 368 9.04 13.66 -17.50
C ALA A 368 9.35 13.94 -16.03
N ALA A 369 8.59 13.33 -15.09
CA ALA A 369 8.75 13.56 -13.66
C ALA A 369 10.22 13.38 -13.22
N PRO A 370 10.81 14.37 -12.52
CA PRO A 370 12.18 14.30 -12.03
C PRO A 370 12.38 13.26 -10.94
N LEU A 371 11.29 12.78 -10.29
CA LEU A 371 11.35 11.77 -9.25
C LEU A 371 10.26 10.70 -9.49
N ARG A 372 10.69 9.44 -9.61
CA ARG A 372 9.80 8.31 -9.91
C ARG A 372 10.09 7.15 -8.98
N PHE A 373 9.16 6.89 -8.09
CA PHE A 373 9.22 5.76 -7.16
C PHE A 373 8.50 4.54 -7.71
N ALA A 374 9.09 3.36 -7.54
CA ALA A 374 8.42 2.09 -7.72
C ALA A 374 8.67 1.15 -6.53
N LEU A 375 7.60 0.59 -6.01
CA LEU A 375 7.63 -0.48 -5.04
C LEU A 375 7.10 -1.76 -5.69
N MET A 376 7.96 -2.77 -5.81
CA MET A 376 7.66 -4.02 -6.53
C MET A 376 7.69 -5.21 -5.57
N GLU A 377 6.78 -6.18 -5.75
CA GLU A 377 6.85 -7.46 -5.05
C GLU A 377 8.07 -8.28 -5.51
N ALA A 378 8.34 -8.29 -6.81
CA ALA A 378 9.44 -9.01 -7.42
C ALA A 378 10.10 -8.19 -8.52
N LYS A 379 11.39 -8.46 -8.77
CA LYS A 379 12.19 -7.83 -9.81
C LYS A 379 11.80 -8.31 -11.22
N THR A 380 11.30 -9.52 -11.33
CA THR A 380 10.89 -10.14 -12.58
C THR A 380 9.51 -10.77 -12.46
N ARG A 381 8.80 -10.84 -13.59
CA ARG A 381 7.54 -11.57 -13.74
C ARG A 381 7.77 -13.04 -14.09
N ALA A 382 8.93 -13.37 -14.64
CA ALA A 382 9.30 -14.74 -14.99
C ALA A 382 9.44 -15.61 -13.73
N MET A 383 8.74 -16.74 -13.72
CA MET A 383 8.71 -17.67 -12.59
C MET A 383 9.91 -18.62 -12.60
N GLU A 384 10.38 -19.00 -13.77
CA GLU A 384 11.46 -19.95 -13.95
C GLU A 384 12.81 -19.25 -14.15
N ASN A 385 13.88 -19.89 -13.69
CA ASN A 385 15.23 -19.43 -13.96
C ASN A 385 15.58 -19.67 -15.44
N GLY A 386 16.16 -18.68 -16.08
CA GLY A 386 16.55 -18.76 -17.48
C GLY A 386 16.81 -17.39 -18.11
N PRO A 387 17.14 -17.37 -19.42
CA PRO A 387 17.52 -16.14 -20.13
C PRO A 387 16.47 -15.03 -20.06
N GLU A 388 15.18 -15.37 -20.04
CA GLU A 388 14.08 -14.40 -19.93
C GLU A 388 14.11 -13.69 -18.57
N LYS A 389 14.22 -14.45 -17.49
CA LYS A 389 14.32 -13.88 -16.14
C LYS A 389 15.53 -12.96 -16.00
N GLU A 390 16.70 -13.41 -16.50
CA GLU A 390 17.91 -12.60 -16.48
C GLU A 390 17.78 -11.32 -17.32
N ALA A 391 17.08 -11.38 -18.45
CA ALA A 391 16.84 -10.21 -19.29
C ALA A 391 15.90 -9.19 -18.59
N GLU A 392 14.83 -9.68 -17.95
CA GLU A 392 13.94 -8.83 -17.16
C GLU A 392 14.67 -8.18 -15.97
N GLU A 393 15.47 -8.95 -15.24
CA GLU A 393 16.25 -8.45 -14.10
C GLU A 393 17.27 -7.38 -14.54
N ARG A 394 17.96 -7.60 -15.66
CA ARG A 394 18.86 -6.58 -16.24
C ARG A 394 18.11 -5.31 -16.64
N ALA A 395 16.93 -5.44 -17.24
CA ALA A 395 16.13 -4.28 -17.62
C ALA A 395 15.72 -3.41 -16.41
N ILE A 396 15.39 -4.03 -15.29
CA ILE A 396 15.09 -3.31 -14.03
C ILE A 396 16.37 -2.67 -13.46
N ASP A 397 17.52 -3.34 -13.52
CA ASP A 397 18.79 -2.77 -13.06
C ASP A 397 19.21 -1.55 -13.90
N ASP A 398 18.98 -1.59 -15.21
CA ASP A 398 19.24 -0.44 -16.09
C ASP A 398 18.32 0.75 -15.78
N LEU A 399 17.04 0.51 -15.52
CA LEU A 399 16.12 1.55 -15.08
C LEU A 399 16.53 2.14 -13.71
N ARG A 400 17.03 1.32 -12.81
CA ARG A 400 17.49 1.76 -11.48
C ARG A 400 18.73 2.66 -11.53
N ARG A 401 19.54 2.58 -12.60
CA ARG A 401 20.69 3.48 -12.81
C ARG A 401 20.29 4.91 -13.20
N LEU A 402 19.06 5.11 -13.65
CA LEU A 402 18.53 6.45 -13.89
C LEU A 402 18.29 7.15 -12.54
N ARG A 403 18.93 8.30 -12.34
CA ARG A 403 18.88 9.06 -11.07
C ARG A 403 17.47 9.45 -10.63
N GLN A 404 16.53 9.56 -11.57
CA GLN A 404 15.14 9.87 -11.33
C GLN A 404 14.37 8.69 -10.74
N ASN A 405 14.83 7.46 -10.94
CA ASN A 405 14.13 6.25 -10.55
C ASN A 405 14.59 5.77 -9.17
N VAL A 406 13.65 5.63 -8.27
CA VAL A 406 13.87 5.24 -6.87
C VAL A 406 13.06 3.97 -6.59
N PHE A 407 13.71 2.81 -6.69
CA PHE A 407 13.06 1.50 -6.65
C PHE A 407 13.32 0.79 -5.32
N ALA A 408 12.29 0.11 -4.80
CA ALA A 408 12.41 -0.89 -3.76
C ALA A 408 11.71 -2.18 -4.18
N ILE A 409 12.31 -3.33 -3.85
CA ILE A 409 11.79 -4.65 -4.19
C ILE A 409 11.53 -5.41 -2.90
N GLY A 410 10.40 -6.14 -2.84
CA GLY A 410 10.07 -7.04 -1.75
C GLY A 410 11.18 -8.07 -1.58
N ALA A 411 11.92 -7.98 -0.49
CA ALA A 411 13.04 -8.86 -0.22
C ALA A 411 12.74 -9.73 1.00
N PHE A 412 12.88 -11.04 0.82
CA PHE A 412 12.81 -11.99 1.90
C PHE A 412 14.15 -12.04 2.63
N ILE A 413 14.15 -11.66 3.91
CA ILE A 413 15.31 -11.74 4.78
C ILE A 413 15.15 -12.96 5.68
N ARG A 414 16.02 -13.97 5.52
CA ARG A 414 16.10 -15.10 6.45
C ARG A 414 16.73 -14.64 7.75
N THR A 415 16.15 -15.05 8.88
CA THR A 415 16.52 -14.63 10.24
C THR A 415 18.00 -14.80 10.60
N ASN A 416 18.69 -15.74 9.96
CA ASN A 416 20.09 -16.07 10.24
C ASN A 416 21.10 -15.13 9.55
N GLN A 417 20.64 -14.17 8.74
CA GLN A 417 21.54 -13.29 7.97
C GLN A 417 21.73 -11.91 8.60
N PHE A 418 20.97 -11.59 9.68
CA PHE A 418 20.89 -10.23 10.24
C PHE A 418 20.81 -10.23 11.78
N ASP A 419 21.60 -11.07 12.45
CA ASP A 419 21.62 -11.14 13.91
C ASP A 419 21.94 -9.80 14.59
N GLY A 420 22.46 -8.83 13.82
CA GLY A 420 22.75 -7.48 14.29
C GLY A 420 21.55 -6.51 14.24
N TRP A 421 20.60 -6.64 13.29
CA TRP A 421 19.54 -5.63 13.05
C TRP A 421 18.11 -6.14 13.24
N VAL A 422 17.82 -7.36 12.81
CA VAL A 422 16.45 -7.83 12.66
C VAL A 422 16.30 -9.30 12.98
N LYS A 423 15.47 -9.63 13.97
CA LYS A 423 14.99 -11.01 14.21
C LYS A 423 13.54 -11.10 13.76
N GLU A 424 13.31 -11.53 12.52
CA GLU A 424 11.96 -11.64 11.97
C GLU A 424 11.64 -13.05 11.47
N ARG A 425 10.40 -13.49 11.71
CA ARG A 425 9.78 -14.61 10.98
C ARG A 425 8.58 -14.08 10.20
N LEU A 426 8.36 -14.62 9.00
CA LEU A 426 7.11 -14.42 8.30
C LEU A 426 5.96 -15.03 9.10
N THR A 427 4.81 -14.34 9.13
CA THR A 427 3.62 -14.82 9.84
C THR A 427 3.01 -16.08 9.23
N GLY A 428 3.47 -16.52 8.04
CA GLY A 428 2.96 -17.69 7.34
C GLY A 428 1.57 -17.53 6.73
N LEU A 429 0.99 -16.32 6.79
CA LEU A 429 -0.38 -16.04 6.34
C LEU A 429 -0.56 -16.03 4.82
N ASN A 430 0.51 -16.17 4.03
CA ASN A 430 0.40 -16.11 2.57
C ASN A 430 1.43 -16.96 1.83
N SER A 431 0.99 -17.64 0.76
CA SER A 431 1.85 -18.48 -0.08
C SER A 431 2.21 -17.82 -1.44
N ASN A 432 1.35 -16.98 -1.99
CA ASN A 432 1.47 -16.50 -3.37
C ASN A 432 2.06 -15.08 -3.49
N VAL A 433 1.65 -14.17 -2.61
CA VAL A 433 2.21 -12.82 -2.50
C VAL A 433 2.73 -12.64 -1.09
N ARG A 434 4.02 -12.28 -0.95
CA ARG A 434 4.67 -12.28 0.36
C ARG A 434 4.68 -10.91 1.03
N TYR A 435 4.67 -9.81 0.24
CA TYR A 435 4.93 -8.47 0.75
C TYR A 435 3.99 -7.42 0.18
N VAL A 436 4.10 -7.10 -1.11
CA VAL A 436 3.44 -5.97 -1.77
C VAL A 436 2.26 -6.47 -2.59
N HIS A 437 1.05 -6.21 -2.12
CA HIS A 437 -0.17 -6.53 -2.86
C HIS A 437 -0.99 -5.27 -3.19
N ASN A 438 -0.56 -4.11 -2.76
CA ASN A 438 -1.16 -2.84 -3.13
C ASN A 438 -1.08 -2.59 -4.64
N LYS A 439 -2.14 -2.03 -5.21
CA LYS A 439 -2.26 -1.64 -6.60
C LYS A 439 -2.72 -0.20 -6.65
N PHE A 440 -1.76 0.71 -6.54
CA PHE A 440 -2.07 2.13 -6.70
C PHE A 440 -0.94 2.91 -7.36
N MET A 441 -1.32 4.02 -7.96
CA MET A 441 -0.45 5.00 -8.59
C MET A 441 -0.80 6.38 -8.06
N LEU A 442 0.22 7.17 -7.71
CA LEU A 442 0.09 8.57 -7.36
C LEU A 442 0.83 9.41 -8.41
N VAL A 443 0.18 10.44 -8.90
CA VAL A 443 0.76 11.40 -9.84
C VAL A 443 0.73 12.78 -9.20
N ASP A 444 1.89 13.41 -9.12
CA ASP A 444 2.09 14.74 -8.54
C ASP A 444 1.41 14.92 -7.17
N PRO A 445 1.66 14.01 -6.19
CA PRO A 445 0.87 13.95 -4.96
C PRO A 445 0.98 15.20 -4.08
N LEU A 446 2.04 15.98 -4.21
CA LEU A 446 2.25 17.25 -3.49
C LEU A 446 1.83 18.47 -4.31
N GLY A 447 1.38 18.28 -5.56
CA GLY A 447 0.94 19.35 -6.46
C GLY A 447 -0.48 19.85 -6.16
N ASP A 448 -0.94 20.80 -6.97
CA ASP A 448 -2.27 21.43 -6.82
C ASP A 448 -3.42 20.51 -7.26
N GLU A 449 -3.18 19.64 -8.24
CA GLU A 449 -4.14 18.66 -8.76
C GLU A 449 -3.65 17.21 -8.53
N PRO A 450 -3.47 16.77 -7.27
CA PRO A 450 -2.95 15.45 -6.98
C PRO A 450 -3.89 14.36 -7.48
N LEU A 451 -3.31 13.23 -7.93
CA LEU A 451 -4.09 12.13 -8.49
C LEU A 451 -3.72 10.80 -7.84
N VAL A 452 -4.75 10.04 -7.45
CA VAL A 452 -4.64 8.66 -7.00
C VAL A 452 -5.41 7.76 -7.95
N ILE A 453 -4.78 6.68 -8.42
CA ILE A 453 -5.46 5.56 -9.10
C ILE A 453 -5.25 4.31 -8.25
N ALA A 454 -6.33 3.69 -7.76
CA ALA A 454 -6.26 2.54 -6.87
C ALA A 454 -7.44 1.59 -7.07
N GLY A 455 -7.24 0.30 -6.82
CA GLY A 455 -8.32 -0.69 -6.94
C GLY A 455 -7.84 -2.13 -6.88
N SER A 456 -8.55 -3.02 -7.57
CA SER A 456 -8.21 -4.44 -7.63
C SER A 456 -7.19 -4.79 -8.72
N ALA A 457 -7.06 -3.96 -9.79
CA ALA A 457 -6.28 -4.27 -10.98
C ALA A 457 -4.77 -4.09 -10.78
N ASN A 458 -3.98 -5.05 -11.24
CA ASN A 458 -2.51 -5.11 -11.07
C ASN A 458 -1.71 -4.25 -12.06
N PHE A 459 -2.30 -3.28 -12.76
CA PHE A 459 -1.66 -2.54 -13.85
C PHE A 459 -1.04 -3.46 -14.92
N SER A 460 -1.74 -4.54 -15.26
CA SER A 460 -1.31 -5.55 -16.22
C SER A 460 -2.31 -5.72 -17.36
N GLU A 461 -1.86 -6.35 -18.43
CA GLU A 461 -2.70 -6.68 -19.58
C GLU A 461 -3.89 -7.54 -19.18
N ALA A 462 -3.65 -8.61 -18.41
CA ALA A 462 -4.71 -9.50 -17.94
C ALA A 462 -5.75 -8.78 -17.07
N SER A 463 -5.30 -7.87 -16.20
CA SER A 463 -6.20 -7.07 -15.35
C SER A 463 -7.04 -6.07 -16.13
N THR A 464 -6.63 -5.70 -17.35
CA THR A 464 -7.37 -4.75 -18.18
C THR A 464 -8.27 -5.43 -19.19
N ASP A 465 -7.73 -6.44 -19.90
CA ASP A 465 -8.43 -7.10 -21.00
C ASP A 465 -9.24 -8.32 -20.56
N GLN A 466 -8.87 -9.01 -19.48
CA GLN A 466 -9.37 -10.34 -19.19
C GLN A 466 -10.13 -10.49 -17.87
N ASN A 467 -9.58 -9.96 -16.78
CA ASN A 467 -10.15 -10.16 -15.45
C ASN A 467 -11.31 -9.21 -15.16
N ASP A 468 -12.23 -9.66 -14.31
CA ASP A 468 -13.23 -8.76 -13.70
C ASP A 468 -12.53 -7.90 -12.63
N GLU A 469 -12.37 -6.60 -12.88
CA GLU A 469 -11.64 -5.67 -12.00
C GLU A 469 -12.35 -4.33 -11.87
N ASN A 470 -11.97 -3.56 -10.86
CA ASN A 470 -12.39 -2.19 -10.68
C ASN A 470 -11.22 -1.28 -10.27
N MET A 471 -11.27 -0.02 -10.69
CA MET A 471 -10.31 1.02 -10.33
C MET A 471 -11.03 2.32 -10.01
N LEU A 472 -10.64 2.96 -8.92
CA LEU A 472 -10.98 4.34 -8.58
C LEU A 472 -9.89 5.28 -9.07
N ILE A 473 -10.29 6.40 -9.65
CA ILE A 473 -9.42 7.51 -10.03
C ILE A 473 -9.90 8.73 -9.26
N VAL A 474 -9.12 9.17 -8.28
CA VAL A 474 -9.45 10.32 -7.41
C VAL A 474 -8.52 11.46 -7.75
N LYS A 475 -9.05 12.55 -8.32
CA LYS A 475 -8.29 13.73 -8.72
C LYS A 475 -8.67 14.95 -7.89
N GLY A 476 -7.67 15.66 -7.37
CA GLY A 476 -7.84 16.92 -6.64
C GLY A 476 -8.22 16.76 -5.16
N ASN A 477 -8.24 15.54 -4.62
CA ASN A 477 -8.49 15.29 -3.20
C ASN A 477 -7.16 15.12 -2.45
N ARG A 478 -6.70 16.20 -1.81
CA ARG A 478 -5.43 16.22 -1.07
C ARG A 478 -5.41 15.22 0.08
N ARG A 479 -6.48 15.18 0.92
CA ARG A 479 -6.56 14.25 2.05
C ARG A 479 -6.38 12.79 1.60
N VAL A 480 -7.09 12.36 0.55
CA VAL A 480 -6.95 11.02 -0.02
C VAL A 480 -5.50 10.78 -0.45
N THR A 481 -4.92 11.73 -1.16
CA THR A 481 -3.56 11.61 -1.70
C THR A 481 -2.52 11.56 -0.58
N ASP A 482 -2.65 12.37 0.48
CA ASP A 482 -1.72 12.39 1.61
C ASP A 482 -1.73 11.06 2.37
N ILE A 483 -2.91 10.45 2.56
CA ILE A 483 -3.05 9.12 3.16
C ILE A 483 -2.33 8.05 2.31
N TYR A 484 -2.53 8.07 0.97
CA TYR A 484 -1.87 7.12 0.08
C TYR A 484 -0.36 7.36 -0.02
N LEU A 485 0.09 8.62 -0.07
CA LEU A 485 1.52 8.97 -0.10
C LEU A 485 2.21 8.54 1.20
N GLY A 486 1.60 8.83 2.34
CA GLY A 486 2.10 8.39 3.64
C GLY A 486 2.27 6.88 3.69
N GLU A 487 1.28 6.12 3.26
CA GLU A 487 1.37 4.67 3.23
C GLU A 487 2.39 4.15 2.21
N PHE A 488 2.46 4.77 1.01
CA PHE A 488 3.50 4.43 0.04
C PHE A 488 4.89 4.57 0.64
N MET A 489 5.18 5.70 1.28
CA MET A 489 6.49 5.97 1.86
C MET A 489 6.81 5.06 3.06
N ARG A 490 5.79 4.65 3.85
CA ARG A 490 5.96 3.65 4.90
C ARG A 490 6.41 2.30 4.34
N LEU A 491 5.71 1.82 3.31
CA LEU A 491 6.02 0.56 2.64
C LEU A 491 7.36 0.62 1.92
N TYR A 492 7.57 1.69 1.14
CA TYR A 492 8.82 1.90 0.41
C TYR A 492 10.04 1.90 1.33
N SER A 493 10.01 2.69 2.41
CA SER A 493 11.14 2.81 3.34
C SER A 493 11.47 1.46 3.99
N HIS A 494 10.44 0.69 4.38
CA HIS A 494 10.62 -0.64 4.93
C HIS A 494 11.31 -1.59 3.94
N HIS A 495 10.82 -1.67 2.71
CA HIS A 495 11.37 -2.60 1.71
C HIS A 495 12.71 -2.13 1.17
N ALA A 496 12.93 -0.83 0.97
CA ALA A 496 14.22 -0.28 0.54
C ALA A 496 15.33 -0.57 1.56
N PHE A 497 15.03 -0.42 2.87
CA PHE A 497 15.97 -0.79 3.92
C PHE A 497 16.30 -2.28 3.87
N ARG A 498 15.30 -3.15 3.80
CA ARG A 498 15.52 -4.61 3.74
C ARG A 498 16.29 -5.03 2.50
N GLU A 499 15.94 -4.49 1.34
CA GLU A 499 16.64 -4.77 0.09
C GLU A 499 18.10 -4.33 0.15
N SER A 500 18.40 -3.17 0.74
CA SER A 500 19.78 -2.67 0.86
C SER A 500 20.72 -3.63 1.60
N LEU A 501 20.17 -4.43 2.50
CA LEU A 501 20.90 -5.45 3.24
C LEU A 501 21.17 -6.74 2.43
N THR A 502 20.54 -6.89 1.25
CA THR A 502 20.75 -8.06 0.36
C THR A 502 21.82 -7.82 -0.70
N PHE A 503 22.28 -6.60 -0.90
CA PHE A 503 23.29 -6.29 -1.91
C PHE A 503 24.62 -7.02 -1.63
N ALA A 504 25.25 -7.56 -2.68
CA ALA A 504 26.45 -8.39 -2.56
C ALA A 504 27.61 -7.74 -1.80
N ASN A 505 27.73 -6.41 -1.89
CA ASN A 505 28.74 -5.60 -1.21
C ASN A 505 28.21 -4.88 0.04
N ALA A 506 27.02 -5.25 0.52
CA ALA A 506 26.47 -4.63 1.73
C ALA A 506 27.30 -5.08 2.95
N ASN A 507 27.96 -4.13 3.61
CA ASN A 507 28.45 -4.38 4.95
C ASN A 507 27.22 -4.51 5.86
N ARG A 508 27.04 -5.70 6.43
CA ARG A 508 25.86 -6.05 7.24
C ARG A 508 25.95 -5.55 8.68
N ASP A 509 27.13 -5.09 9.08
CA ASP A 509 27.31 -4.52 10.42
C ASP A 509 26.67 -3.12 10.48
N PRO A 510 26.01 -2.79 11.60
CA PRO A 510 25.54 -1.45 11.84
C PRO A 510 26.68 -0.43 11.70
N LYS A 511 26.49 0.54 10.80
CA LYS A 511 27.47 1.64 10.68
C LYS A 511 27.05 2.77 11.62
N PRO A 512 27.99 3.30 12.40
CA PRO A 512 27.74 4.46 13.24
C PRO A 512 27.36 5.69 12.39
N LEU A 513 26.93 6.74 13.07
CA LEU A 513 26.79 8.05 12.48
C LEU A 513 28.15 8.56 12.02
N ARG A 514 28.16 9.25 10.89
CA ARG A 514 29.35 9.82 10.26
C ARG A 514 29.67 11.18 10.90
N THR A 515 30.96 11.52 11.00
CA THR A 515 31.45 12.83 11.45
C THR A 515 32.10 13.63 10.33
N ASP A 516 32.02 13.11 9.08
CA ASP A 516 32.47 13.76 7.86
C ASP A 516 31.32 14.47 7.13
N ASP A 517 31.58 14.89 5.91
CA ASP A 517 30.61 15.60 5.04
C ASP A 517 29.51 14.67 4.47
N TRP A 518 28.84 13.90 5.31
CA TRP A 518 27.76 12.97 4.93
C TRP A 518 26.64 13.65 4.09
N TRP A 519 26.42 14.93 4.33
CA TRP A 519 25.38 15.75 3.69
C TRP A 519 25.63 15.95 2.19
N ARG A 520 26.87 15.87 1.71
CA ARG A 520 27.20 16.01 0.28
C ARG A 520 26.47 15.02 -0.60
N ASP A 521 26.12 13.85 -0.10
CA ASP A 521 25.34 12.85 -0.82
C ASP A 521 23.94 13.35 -1.22
N TYR A 522 23.44 14.42 -0.58
CA TYR A 522 22.11 14.99 -0.78
C TYR A 522 22.10 16.23 -1.69
N PHE A 523 23.24 16.58 -2.29
CA PHE A 523 23.41 17.69 -3.23
C PHE A 523 23.99 17.18 -4.56
N GLY A 524 24.11 18.07 -5.58
CA GLY A 524 24.75 17.73 -6.85
C GLY A 524 23.92 16.86 -7.80
N GLY A 525 22.59 16.80 -7.66
CA GLY A 525 21.67 16.13 -8.60
C GLY A 525 21.68 14.61 -8.51
N SER A 526 22.08 14.03 -7.38
CA SER A 526 21.93 12.60 -7.08
C SER A 526 20.46 12.22 -6.84
N ALA A 527 20.13 10.92 -6.78
CA ALA A 527 18.79 10.47 -6.39
C ALA A 527 18.39 10.98 -5.00
N ARG A 528 19.36 11.14 -4.07
CA ARG A 528 19.11 11.72 -2.75
C ARG A 528 18.84 13.22 -2.82
N SER A 529 19.54 13.94 -3.71
CA SER A 529 19.29 15.36 -3.99
C SER A 529 17.87 15.58 -4.53
N LEU A 530 17.45 14.81 -5.53
CA LEU A 530 16.10 14.89 -6.09
C LEU A 530 15.02 14.60 -5.03
N ARG A 531 15.26 13.64 -4.14
CA ARG A 531 14.33 13.36 -3.04
C ARG A 531 14.27 14.51 -2.03
N ARG A 532 15.42 15.08 -1.65
CA ARG A 532 15.47 16.25 -0.77
C ARG A 532 14.66 17.41 -1.38
N GLU A 533 14.89 17.72 -2.64
CA GLU A 533 14.22 18.82 -3.35
C GLU A 533 12.70 18.59 -3.49
N PHE A 534 12.26 17.36 -3.65
CA PHE A 534 10.85 17.02 -3.80
C PHE A 534 10.05 17.14 -2.50
N PHE A 535 10.65 16.78 -1.35
CA PHE A 535 9.94 16.70 -0.07
C PHE A 535 10.21 17.90 0.87
N ALA A 536 11.20 18.76 0.57
CA ALA A 536 11.60 19.89 1.41
C ALA A 536 10.83 21.19 1.13
#